data_c76c33e4e39b89025532ed1f8f87d90f
#
_entry.id   c76c33e4e39b89025532ed1f8f87d90f
#
_cell.length_a   1.000
_cell.length_b   1.000
_cell.length_c   1.000
_cell.angle_alpha   90.00
_cell.angle_beta   90.00
_cell.angle_gamma   90.00
#
_symmetry.space_group_name_H-M   'P 1'
#
loop_
_entity.id
_entity.type
_entity.pdbx_description
1 polymer ?
#
loop_
_entity_poly.entity_id
_entity_poly.type
_entity_poly.pdbx_seq_one_letter_code
_entity_poly.pdbx_strand_id
1 'polypeptide(L)'
;IKYSTSSQEHNILEDSNQALAYRAIDNALIRDANKLLFTDKDDLYALPVSVLKQGGIYQRTENRMLDYDFRATANYNHTFAQKHIVNLFGGLETTGISRNRSWFNGWGMNYRGETAYFEYLYFKKLDQENSNYYSLRNTDSRSAAFYANATYSFNGKYVVNGTFRYEGSNQMGRTTQARWMPTWNLSGAWNVHEESFFPKLKPLSSLTFRVSYSLTGTPPDAAYCNALTKLSMNTPYRPTTTDKELGFVVAALGNNELTYEKKHEFNFGVDAGFFNNRLNVTFDVYQRRNFDEIAPTVTQLYGTVYANVGSMKSWGEELSISSTNVKTKDFSWQTSLIYSHNRTEITDLYNRGRVIDLVQG
;
A
#
# COMPACT_ATOMS: atom_id res chain seq x y z
N ILE A 1 3.85 4.67 21.26
CA ILE A 1 4.63 3.45 21.01
C ILE A 1 3.70 2.26 21.17
N LYS A 2 3.68 1.38 20.17
CA LYS A 2 2.90 0.15 20.20
C LYS A 2 3.84 -1.04 20.00
N TYR A 3 3.74 -2.02 20.88
CA TYR A 3 4.41 -3.29 20.73
C TYR A 3 3.37 -4.40 20.55
N SER A 4 3.55 -5.24 19.53
CA SER A 4 2.64 -6.35 19.24
C SER A 4 3.46 -7.60 18.94
N THR A 5 3.01 -8.73 19.50
CA THR A 5 3.52 -10.06 19.18
C THR A 5 2.37 -10.96 18.78
N SER A 6 2.60 -11.81 17.80
CA SER A 6 1.69 -12.91 17.48
C SER A 6 2.49 -14.16 17.17
N SER A 7 2.03 -15.30 17.64
CA SER A 7 2.58 -16.61 17.29
C SER A 7 1.47 -17.50 16.74
N GLN A 8 1.81 -18.25 15.73
CA GLN A 8 0.96 -19.29 15.19
C GLN A 8 1.74 -20.61 15.25
N GLU A 9 1.13 -21.61 15.86
CA GLU A 9 1.70 -22.93 15.99
C GLU A 9 0.80 -23.95 15.31
N HIS A 10 1.43 -24.88 14.61
CA HIS A 10 0.76 -26.02 14.01
C HIS A 10 1.49 -27.29 14.40
N ASN A 11 0.81 -28.15 15.14
CA ASN A 11 1.33 -29.39 15.67
C ASN A 11 0.69 -30.56 14.95
N ILE A 12 1.50 -31.34 14.23
CA ILE A 12 1.05 -32.58 13.58
C ILE A 12 1.60 -33.75 14.40
N LEU A 13 0.70 -34.53 14.97
CA LEU A 13 1.05 -35.64 15.84
C LEU A 13 1.66 -36.80 15.06
N GLU A 14 2.50 -37.59 15.76
CA GLU A 14 3.27 -38.70 15.24
C GLU A 14 2.43 -39.74 14.46
N ASP A 15 1.33 -40.20 15.04
CA ASP A 15 0.47 -41.24 14.45
C ASP A 15 -0.16 -40.85 13.12
N SER A 16 -0.55 -39.57 12.97
CA SER A 16 -1.14 -39.06 11.74
C SER A 16 -0.14 -38.99 10.58
N ASN A 17 1.12 -38.68 10.90
CA ASN A 17 2.16 -38.56 9.91
C ASN A 17 2.60 -39.89 9.33
N GLN A 18 2.79 -40.88 10.17
CA GLN A 18 3.16 -42.21 9.71
C GLN A 18 2.09 -42.81 8.80
N ALA A 19 0.82 -42.69 9.16
CA ALA A 19 -0.26 -43.17 8.33
C ALA A 19 -0.32 -42.49 6.95
N LEU A 20 -0.05 -41.19 6.88
CA LEU A 20 0.01 -40.44 5.61
C LEU A 20 1.20 -40.87 4.75
N ALA A 21 2.38 -41.05 5.35
CA ALA A 21 3.57 -41.51 4.65
C ALA A 21 3.42 -42.92 4.06
N TYR A 22 2.86 -43.85 4.81
CA TYR A 22 2.63 -45.22 4.34
C TYR A 22 1.60 -45.28 3.20
N ARG A 23 0.48 -44.55 3.30
CA ARG A 23 -0.53 -44.48 2.23
C ARG A 23 0.03 -43.89 0.94
N ALA A 24 1.00 -43.01 1.03
CA ALA A 24 1.61 -42.36 -0.12
C ALA A 24 2.58 -43.28 -0.88
N ILE A 25 3.18 -44.27 -0.22
CA ILE A 25 4.09 -45.24 -0.87
C ILE A 25 3.32 -46.11 -1.86
N ASP A 26 2.09 -46.46 -1.55
CA ASP A 26 1.25 -47.35 -2.38
C ASP A 26 0.57 -46.65 -3.56
N ASN A 27 0.52 -45.32 -3.56
CA ASN A 27 -0.15 -44.56 -4.62
C ASN A 27 0.84 -43.57 -5.27
N ALA A 28 1.16 -43.78 -6.55
CA ALA A 28 2.12 -42.99 -7.28
C ALA A 28 1.77 -41.49 -7.32
N LEU A 29 0.49 -41.13 -7.53
CA LEU A 29 0.07 -39.73 -7.57
C LEU A 29 0.22 -39.02 -6.22
N ILE A 30 -0.09 -39.72 -5.13
CA ILE A 30 0.08 -39.19 -3.78
C ILE A 30 1.57 -39.15 -3.41
N ARG A 31 2.33 -40.14 -3.83
CA ARG A 31 3.78 -40.24 -3.59
C ARG A 31 4.54 -39.04 -4.15
N ASP A 32 4.25 -38.67 -5.41
CA ASP A 32 4.95 -37.56 -6.08
C ASP A 32 4.60 -36.20 -5.46
N ALA A 33 3.38 -36.07 -4.93
CA ALA A 33 2.94 -34.87 -4.23
C ALA A 33 3.30 -34.84 -2.72
N ASN A 34 3.73 -35.97 -2.15
CA ASN A 34 3.92 -36.09 -0.71
C ASN A 34 5.28 -35.58 -0.27
N LYS A 35 5.28 -34.43 0.43
CA LYS A 35 6.47 -33.81 1.01
C LYS A 35 7.14 -34.64 2.10
N LEU A 36 6.50 -35.69 2.62
CA LEU A 36 7.05 -36.58 3.64
C LEU A 36 7.94 -37.67 3.06
N LEU A 37 7.98 -37.81 1.74
CA LEU A 37 8.80 -38.82 1.07
C LEU A 37 10.09 -38.19 0.49
N PHE A 38 11.13 -38.97 0.51
CA PHE A 38 12.42 -38.66 -0.08
C PHE A 38 12.86 -39.79 -1.00
N THR A 39 13.32 -39.45 -2.19
CA THR A 39 13.96 -40.36 -3.13
C THR A 39 15.38 -39.82 -3.39
N ASP A 40 16.38 -40.62 -3.19
CA ASP A 40 17.78 -40.23 -3.46
C ASP A 40 17.96 -40.07 -4.98
N LYS A 41 18.31 -38.86 -5.42
CA LYS A 41 18.51 -38.55 -6.85
C LYS A 41 19.85 -39.10 -7.38
N ASP A 42 20.75 -39.42 -6.51
CA ASP A 42 22.05 -39.96 -6.88
C ASP A 42 22.03 -41.48 -7.05
N ASP A 43 20.91 -42.15 -6.65
CA ASP A 43 20.69 -43.58 -6.84
C ASP A 43 19.45 -43.78 -7.75
N LEU A 44 19.70 -44.25 -8.97
CA LEU A 44 18.67 -44.53 -10.00
C LEU A 44 17.64 -45.59 -9.58
N TYR A 45 17.99 -46.42 -8.60
CA TYR A 45 17.14 -47.50 -8.10
C TYR A 45 16.54 -47.21 -6.74
N ALA A 46 16.75 -46.00 -6.21
CA ALA A 46 16.26 -45.60 -4.90
C ALA A 46 14.74 -45.63 -4.85
N LEU A 47 14.18 -46.32 -3.89
CA LEU A 47 12.76 -46.32 -3.57
C LEU A 47 12.43 -45.10 -2.66
N PRO A 48 11.23 -44.52 -2.79
CA PRO A 48 10.78 -43.48 -1.87
C PRO A 48 10.71 -44.00 -0.45
N VAL A 49 11.33 -43.29 0.49
CA VAL A 49 11.30 -43.58 1.92
C VAL A 49 10.74 -42.41 2.71
N SER A 50 10.07 -42.70 3.83
CA SER A 50 9.59 -41.64 4.70
C SER A 50 10.79 -40.90 5.34
N VAL A 51 10.79 -39.58 5.25
CA VAL A 51 11.77 -38.70 5.91
C VAL A 51 11.46 -38.55 7.39
N LEU A 52 10.25 -38.87 7.81
CA LEU A 52 9.81 -38.78 9.19
C LEU A 52 9.52 -40.18 9.72
N LYS A 53 10.53 -40.83 10.28
CA LYS A 53 10.41 -42.20 10.85
C LYS A 53 9.79 -42.17 12.23
N GLN A 54 10.07 -41.13 13.01
CA GLN A 54 9.62 -40.97 14.38
C GLN A 54 9.25 -39.52 14.65
N GLY A 55 8.27 -39.31 15.55
CA GLY A 55 7.84 -37.99 15.97
C GLY A 55 6.91 -37.29 15.01
N GLY A 56 6.41 -36.18 15.42
CA GLY A 56 5.52 -35.30 14.67
C GLY A 56 6.25 -34.13 14.02
N ILE A 57 5.46 -33.19 13.48
CA ILE A 57 5.93 -31.95 12.87
C ILE A 57 5.49 -30.78 13.73
N TYR A 58 6.43 -29.89 14.05
CA TYR A 58 6.18 -28.64 14.74
C TYR A 58 6.49 -27.47 13.83
N GLN A 59 5.48 -26.70 13.49
CA GLN A 59 5.64 -25.47 12.71
C GLN A 59 5.27 -24.26 13.57
N ARG A 60 6.15 -23.27 13.58
CA ARG A 60 5.93 -22.04 14.33
C ARG A 60 6.28 -20.82 13.48
N THR A 61 5.35 -19.86 13.48
CA THR A 61 5.59 -18.52 12.94
C THR A 61 5.46 -17.52 14.08
N GLU A 62 6.48 -16.73 14.31
CA GLU A 62 6.43 -15.58 15.22
C GLU A 62 6.52 -14.30 14.45
N ASN A 63 5.70 -13.34 14.83
CA ASN A 63 5.76 -11.97 14.34
C ASN A 63 5.91 -11.05 15.54
N ARG A 64 6.89 -10.16 15.51
CA ARG A 64 7.10 -9.10 16.50
C ARG A 64 7.08 -7.78 15.75
N MET A 65 6.35 -6.81 16.26
CA MET A 65 6.25 -5.48 15.70
C MET A 65 6.46 -4.45 16.80
N LEU A 66 7.36 -3.52 16.53
CA LEU A 66 7.52 -2.29 17.30
C LEU A 66 7.12 -1.14 16.37
N ASP A 67 6.14 -0.38 16.80
CA ASP A 67 5.64 0.80 16.11
C ASP A 67 5.77 2.00 17.03
N TYR A 68 6.37 3.08 16.56
CA TYR A 68 6.43 4.35 17.26
C TYR A 68 5.98 5.48 16.35
N ASP A 69 5.21 6.37 16.92
CA ASP A 69 4.78 7.63 16.33
C ASP A 69 5.12 8.76 17.30
N PHE A 70 5.78 9.77 16.77
CA PHE A 70 6.02 11.01 17.49
C PHE A 70 5.46 12.16 16.66
N ARG A 71 4.62 12.98 17.28
CA ARG A 71 4.01 14.14 16.64
C ARG A 71 4.10 15.35 17.56
N ALA A 72 4.56 16.46 17.02
CA ALA A 72 4.51 17.75 17.67
C ALA A 72 3.73 18.73 16.79
N THR A 73 2.76 19.44 17.37
CA THR A 73 1.88 20.36 16.64
C THR A 73 1.80 21.69 17.34
N ALA A 74 1.64 22.77 16.57
CA ALA A 74 1.34 24.09 17.02
C ALA A 74 0.10 24.62 16.30
N ASN A 75 -0.76 25.32 17.03
CA ASN A 75 -1.99 25.90 16.50
C ASN A 75 -2.09 27.36 16.97
N TYR A 76 -2.39 28.25 16.04
CA TYR A 76 -2.62 29.66 16.30
C TYR A 76 -3.91 30.11 15.62
N ASN A 77 -4.83 30.64 16.41
CA ASN A 77 -6.11 31.17 15.92
C ASN A 77 -6.28 32.58 16.47
N HIS A 78 -6.51 33.53 15.56
CA HIS A 78 -6.73 34.92 15.96
C HIS A 78 -7.68 35.63 15.02
N THR A 79 -8.49 36.53 15.58
CA THR A 79 -9.41 37.40 14.82
C THR A 79 -8.96 38.85 15.00
N PHE A 80 -8.51 39.46 13.92
CA PHE A 80 -8.11 40.85 13.89
C PHE A 80 -9.27 41.74 13.41
N ALA A 81 -9.45 42.88 14.07
CA ALA A 81 -10.46 43.89 13.71
C ALA A 81 -11.86 43.30 13.44
N GLN A 82 -12.23 42.22 14.08
CA GLN A 82 -13.51 41.48 13.93
C GLN A 82 -13.85 41.02 12.49
N LYS A 83 -12.93 41.20 11.53
CA LYS A 83 -13.12 40.91 10.11
C LYS A 83 -12.12 39.93 9.53
N HIS A 84 -10.94 39.84 10.11
CA HIS A 84 -9.85 39.04 9.60
C HIS A 84 -9.62 37.85 10.53
N ILE A 85 -10.02 36.68 10.11
CA ILE A 85 -9.83 35.45 10.86
C ILE A 85 -8.61 34.72 10.27
N VAL A 86 -7.62 34.45 11.09
CA VAL A 86 -6.41 33.72 10.72
C VAL A 86 -6.30 32.47 11.57
N ASN A 87 -6.21 31.32 10.92
CA ASN A 87 -5.96 30.05 11.55
C ASN A 87 -4.68 29.46 10.95
N LEU A 88 -3.67 29.24 11.81
CA LEU A 88 -2.42 28.60 11.42
C LEU A 88 -2.26 27.32 12.22
N PHE A 89 -1.91 26.28 11.53
CA PHE A 89 -1.62 24.98 12.11
C PHE A 89 -0.35 24.41 11.47
N GLY A 90 0.52 23.85 12.25
CA GLY A 90 1.73 23.23 11.74
C GLY A 90 2.29 22.20 12.69
N GLY A 91 3.15 21.35 12.17
CA GLY A 91 3.76 20.33 12.97
C GLY A 91 4.80 19.50 12.24
N LEU A 92 5.37 18.62 13.00
CA LEU A 92 6.26 17.57 12.52
C LEU A 92 5.77 16.20 13.03
N GLU A 93 6.05 15.19 12.24
CA GLU A 93 5.68 13.82 12.54
C GLU A 93 6.85 12.91 12.15
N THR A 94 7.14 11.92 12.97
CA THR A 94 8.07 10.84 12.62
C THR A 94 7.49 9.52 13.06
N THR A 95 7.48 8.55 12.14
CA THR A 95 6.97 7.20 12.41
C THR A 95 8.05 6.17 12.09
N GLY A 96 8.01 5.07 12.82
CA GLY A 96 8.89 3.96 12.54
C GLY A 96 8.24 2.65 12.94
N ILE A 97 8.27 1.69 12.01
CA ILE A 97 7.75 0.35 12.21
C ILE A 97 8.87 -0.65 11.96
N SER A 98 9.23 -1.39 12.99
CA SER A 98 10.17 -2.52 12.89
C SER A 98 9.38 -3.81 13.04
N ARG A 99 9.50 -4.70 12.06
CA ARG A 99 8.86 -6.01 12.04
C ARG A 99 9.90 -7.10 11.91
N ASN A 100 9.86 -8.05 12.86
CA ASN A 100 10.66 -9.24 12.83
C ASN A 100 9.72 -10.43 12.68
N ARG A 101 9.94 -11.22 11.66
CA ARG A 101 9.23 -12.46 11.43
C ARG A 101 10.22 -13.61 11.44
N SER A 102 9.97 -14.61 12.26
CA SER A 102 10.65 -15.90 12.22
C SER A 102 9.68 -17.01 11.86
N TRP A 103 10.14 -17.93 11.08
CA TRP A 103 9.42 -19.15 10.76
C TRP A 103 10.33 -20.33 10.99
N PHE A 104 9.80 -21.36 11.63
CA PHE A 104 10.49 -22.61 11.93
C PHE A 104 9.60 -23.79 11.56
N ASN A 105 10.19 -24.82 10.96
CA ASN A 105 9.55 -26.08 10.60
C ASN A 105 10.44 -27.22 11.08
N GLY A 106 10.11 -27.76 12.27
CA GLY A 106 10.84 -28.83 12.92
C GLY A 106 10.14 -30.17 12.72
N TRP A 107 10.89 -31.16 12.29
CA TRP A 107 10.43 -32.53 12.10
C TRP A 107 11.05 -33.46 13.12
N GLY A 108 10.33 -34.51 13.50
CA GLY A 108 10.78 -35.45 14.50
C GLY A 108 10.45 -35.06 15.95
N MET A 109 9.45 -34.17 16.15
CA MET A 109 9.07 -33.74 17.50
C MET A 109 8.42 -34.85 18.31
N ASN A 110 8.99 -35.12 19.50
CA ASN A 110 8.40 -35.97 20.52
C ASN A 110 7.67 -35.09 21.54
N TYR A 111 6.39 -34.93 21.38
CA TYR A 111 5.58 -34.06 22.26
C TYR A 111 5.44 -34.58 23.70
N ARG A 112 5.65 -35.89 23.91
CA ARG A 112 5.59 -36.47 25.26
C ARG A 112 6.86 -36.25 26.06
N GLY A 113 8.01 -36.16 25.37
CA GLY A 113 9.30 -35.93 25.99
C GLY A 113 9.87 -34.53 25.79
N GLU A 114 9.13 -33.63 25.14
CA GLU A 114 9.55 -32.25 24.81
C GLU A 114 10.92 -32.20 24.11
N THR A 115 11.21 -33.22 23.28
CA THR A 115 12.47 -33.38 22.54
C THR A 115 12.22 -33.57 21.06
N ALA A 116 13.27 -33.61 20.27
CA ALA A 116 13.18 -33.91 18.86
C ALA A 116 14.12 -35.05 18.51
N TYR A 117 13.63 -35.99 17.68
CA TYR A 117 14.49 -37.00 17.05
C TYR A 117 15.25 -36.33 15.90
N PHE A 118 16.51 -36.71 15.74
CA PHE A 118 17.31 -36.26 14.61
C PHE A 118 16.98 -37.07 13.36
N GLU A 119 16.35 -36.40 12.37
CA GLU A 119 15.94 -37.02 11.10
C GLU A 119 16.90 -36.61 9.97
N TYR A 120 17.96 -37.40 9.76
CA TYR A 120 18.98 -37.12 8.73
C TYR A 120 18.38 -37.00 7.32
N LEU A 121 17.41 -37.84 6.94
CA LEU A 121 16.77 -37.84 5.64
C LEU A 121 15.98 -36.56 5.40
N TYR A 122 15.44 -35.95 6.44
CA TYR A 122 14.79 -34.66 6.33
C TYR A 122 15.74 -33.55 5.87
N PHE A 123 16.90 -33.47 6.48
CA PHE A 123 17.92 -32.50 6.09
C PHE A 123 18.49 -32.78 4.69
N LYS A 124 18.70 -34.04 4.33
CA LYS A 124 19.11 -34.44 2.97
C LYS A 124 18.06 -34.03 1.92
N LYS A 125 16.78 -34.21 2.23
CA LYS A 125 15.69 -33.76 1.39
C LYS A 125 15.68 -32.24 1.21
N LEU A 126 15.78 -31.49 2.31
CA LEU A 126 15.81 -30.02 2.24
C LEU A 126 16.96 -29.52 1.37
N ASP A 127 18.13 -30.16 1.49
CA ASP A 127 19.28 -29.82 0.69
C ASP A 127 19.06 -30.09 -0.80
N GLN A 128 18.52 -31.26 -1.17
CA GLN A 128 18.20 -31.61 -2.56
C GLN A 128 17.10 -30.72 -3.17
N GLU A 129 16.14 -30.26 -2.37
CA GLU A 129 15.05 -29.38 -2.81
C GLU A 129 15.38 -27.90 -2.71
N ASN A 130 16.58 -27.55 -2.23
CA ASN A 130 16.97 -26.17 -1.92
C ASN A 130 15.94 -25.47 -1.03
N SER A 131 15.44 -26.17 -0.02
CA SER A 131 14.40 -25.71 0.91
C SER A 131 14.97 -25.41 2.27
N ASN A 132 14.33 -24.53 3.02
CA ASN A 132 14.72 -24.10 4.35
C ASN A 132 13.77 -24.65 5.42
N TYR A 133 14.28 -24.95 6.60
CA TYR A 133 13.49 -25.28 7.79
C TYR A 133 13.34 -24.10 8.76
N TYR A 134 14.05 -23.01 8.48
CA TYR A 134 14.05 -21.80 9.29
C TYR A 134 14.22 -20.57 8.42
N SER A 135 13.50 -19.50 8.73
CA SER A 135 13.70 -18.21 8.08
C SER A 135 13.57 -17.06 9.06
N LEU A 136 14.37 -16.03 8.84
CA LEU A 136 14.29 -14.74 9.54
C LEU A 136 14.08 -13.64 8.52
N ARG A 137 13.11 -12.77 8.79
CA ARG A 137 12.86 -11.60 7.97
C ARG A 137 12.68 -10.40 8.88
N ASN A 138 13.53 -9.41 8.70
CA ASN A 138 13.45 -8.11 9.37
C ASN A 138 13.08 -7.06 8.35
N THR A 139 12.13 -6.21 8.72
CA THR A 139 11.68 -5.11 7.87
C THR A 139 11.55 -3.85 8.71
N ASP A 140 12.24 -2.78 8.31
CA ASP A 140 12.19 -1.48 8.96
C ASP A 140 11.63 -0.44 8.00
N SER A 141 10.53 0.19 8.38
CA SER A 141 9.94 1.33 7.69
C SER A 141 10.06 2.57 8.58
N ARG A 142 10.56 3.66 8.03
CA ARG A 142 10.71 4.94 8.73
C ARG A 142 10.27 6.07 7.83
N SER A 143 9.49 6.99 8.38
CA SER A 143 9.09 8.21 7.69
C SER A 143 9.19 9.42 8.59
N ALA A 144 9.37 10.58 7.98
CA ALA A 144 9.30 11.86 8.63
C ALA A 144 8.54 12.84 7.75
N ALA A 145 7.74 13.71 8.37
CA ALA A 145 6.95 14.70 7.67
C ALA A 145 6.93 16.02 8.43
N PHE A 146 6.94 17.11 7.67
CA PHE A 146 6.65 18.46 8.13
C PHE A 146 5.39 18.92 7.42
N TYR A 147 4.47 19.56 8.15
CA TYR A 147 3.24 20.04 7.56
C TYR A 147 2.80 21.37 8.15
N ALA A 148 2.12 22.14 7.31
CA ALA A 148 1.55 23.42 7.67
C ALA A 148 0.20 23.60 6.97
N ASN A 149 -0.73 24.25 7.64
CA ASN A 149 -1.99 24.71 7.08
C ASN A 149 -2.21 26.15 7.52
N ALA A 150 -2.63 26.99 6.59
CA ALA A 150 -3.01 28.37 6.83
C ALA A 150 -4.38 28.64 6.22
N THR A 151 -5.31 29.10 7.03
CA THR A 151 -6.63 29.55 6.59
C THR A 151 -6.79 31.02 6.95
N TYR A 152 -7.17 31.79 5.95
CA TYR A 152 -7.51 33.20 6.11
C TYR A 152 -8.94 33.42 5.63
N SER A 153 -9.76 34.07 6.44
CA SER A 153 -11.11 34.47 6.11
C SER A 153 -11.27 35.98 6.31
N PHE A 154 -11.75 36.65 5.29
CA PHE A 154 -12.08 38.08 5.34
C PHE A 154 -13.58 38.28 5.38
N ASN A 155 -14.07 38.76 6.51
CA ASN A 155 -15.47 39.14 6.74
C ASN A 155 -16.48 37.99 6.46
N GLY A 156 -16.04 36.73 6.52
CA GLY A 156 -16.86 35.59 6.12
C GLY A 156 -17.07 35.44 4.60
N LYS A 157 -16.69 36.45 3.80
CA LYS A 157 -16.93 36.51 2.35
C LYS A 157 -15.93 35.75 1.53
N TYR A 158 -14.67 35.99 1.79
CA TYR A 158 -13.54 35.38 1.06
C TYR A 158 -12.74 34.50 2.00
N VAL A 159 -12.57 33.25 1.63
CA VAL A 159 -11.80 32.30 2.40
C VAL A 159 -10.69 31.74 1.50
N VAL A 160 -9.46 31.80 1.97
CA VAL A 160 -8.32 31.17 1.30
C VAL A 160 -7.68 30.19 2.28
N ASN A 161 -7.42 28.98 1.81
CA ASN A 161 -6.73 27.95 2.57
C ASN A 161 -5.53 27.42 1.78
N GLY A 162 -4.39 27.31 2.45
CA GLY A 162 -3.20 26.70 1.94
C GLY A 162 -2.75 25.57 2.87
N THR A 163 -2.50 24.39 2.31
CA THR A 163 -1.92 23.25 3.03
C THR A 163 -0.63 22.85 2.35
N PHE A 164 0.39 22.59 3.12
CA PHE A 164 1.68 22.09 2.66
C PHE A 164 2.14 20.94 3.53
N ARG A 165 2.66 19.87 2.91
CA ARG A 165 3.30 18.74 3.58
C ARG A 165 4.56 18.35 2.83
N TYR A 166 5.63 18.17 3.53
CA TYR A 166 6.91 17.67 3.02
C TYR A 166 7.28 16.41 3.77
N GLU A 167 7.20 15.28 3.10
CA GLU A 167 7.42 13.98 3.73
C GLU A 167 8.45 13.15 3.00
N GLY A 168 9.14 12.29 3.76
CA GLY A 168 10.12 11.37 3.23
C GLY A 168 10.07 10.02 3.93
N SER A 169 10.43 8.96 3.19
CA SER A 169 10.46 7.59 3.68
C SER A 169 11.72 6.87 3.22
N ASN A 170 12.21 5.93 4.05
CA ASN A 170 13.32 5.05 3.69
C ASN A 170 12.94 3.99 2.64
N GLN A 171 11.67 3.87 2.30
CA GLN A 171 11.17 2.97 1.26
C GLN A 171 11.35 3.54 -0.16
N MET A 172 11.60 4.84 -0.25
CA MET A 172 11.83 5.56 -1.51
C MET A 172 13.29 5.46 -1.96
N GLY A 173 13.54 5.94 -3.18
CA GLY A 173 14.88 6.03 -3.77
C GLY A 173 15.91 6.72 -2.86
N ARG A 174 17.18 6.59 -3.21
CA ARG A 174 18.28 7.13 -2.37
C ARG A 174 18.52 8.62 -2.54
N THR A 175 18.15 9.18 -3.68
CA THR A 175 18.31 10.60 -3.94
C THR A 175 17.34 11.43 -3.08
N THR A 176 17.69 12.64 -2.72
CA THR A 176 16.81 13.52 -1.96
C THR A 176 15.49 13.77 -2.71
N GLN A 177 15.58 13.96 -4.02
CA GLN A 177 14.43 14.20 -4.89
C GLN A 177 13.47 12.99 -4.96
N ALA A 178 13.99 11.77 -4.96
CA ALA A 178 13.19 10.56 -4.96
C ALA A 178 12.57 10.28 -3.59
N ARG A 179 13.30 10.60 -2.52
CA ARG A 179 12.90 10.27 -1.15
C ARG A 179 11.90 11.22 -0.55
N TRP A 180 12.01 12.52 -0.87
CA TRP A 180 11.21 13.58 -0.26
C TRP A 180 10.18 14.12 -1.25
N MET A 181 8.93 14.13 -0.83
CA MET A 181 7.80 14.57 -1.63
C MET A 181 7.13 15.80 -1.03
N PRO A 182 7.14 16.95 -1.70
CA PRO A 182 6.27 18.05 -1.35
C PRO A 182 4.86 17.79 -1.87
N THR A 183 3.87 17.87 -1.00
CA THR A 183 2.44 17.87 -1.37
C THR A 183 1.82 19.17 -0.89
N TRP A 184 0.89 19.72 -1.64
CA TRP A 184 0.24 20.97 -1.29
C TRP A 184 -1.14 21.08 -1.90
N ASN A 185 -1.96 21.90 -1.25
CA ASN A 185 -3.27 22.31 -1.75
C ASN A 185 -3.44 23.81 -1.50
N LEU A 186 -3.91 24.51 -2.51
CA LEU A 186 -4.37 25.90 -2.41
C LEU A 186 -5.84 25.93 -2.82
N SER A 187 -6.69 26.46 -1.94
CA SER A 187 -8.11 26.56 -2.21
C SER A 187 -8.65 27.94 -1.82
N GLY A 188 -9.68 28.35 -2.52
CA GLY A 188 -10.40 29.59 -2.28
C GLY A 188 -11.91 29.38 -2.33
N ALA A 189 -12.62 30.09 -1.49
CA ALA A 189 -14.07 30.15 -1.53
C ALA A 189 -14.55 31.59 -1.47
N TRP A 190 -15.55 31.90 -2.30
CA TRP A 190 -16.26 33.16 -2.27
C TRP A 190 -17.71 32.93 -1.88
N ASN A 191 -18.06 33.39 -0.69
CA ASN A 191 -19.39 33.33 -0.13
C ASN A 191 -20.19 34.55 -0.65
N VAL A 192 -20.79 34.44 -1.82
CA VAL A 192 -21.51 35.51 -2.49
C VAL A 192 -22.72 35.97 -1.66
N HIS A 193 -23.28 35.05 -0.88
CA HIS A 193 -24.44 35.36 -0.01
C HIS A 193 -24.11 36.33 1.14
N GLU A 194 -22.84 36.56 1.44
CA GLU A 194 -22.38 37.55 2.41
C GLU A 194 -22.17 38.95 1.78
N GLU A 195 -22.39 39.09 0.45
CA GLU A 195 -22.24 40.36 -0.23
C GLU A 195 -23.48 41.24 -0.08
N SER A 196 -23.30 42.56 -0.04
CA SER A 196 -24.35 43.54 0.17
C SER A 196 -25.41 43.56 -0.94
N PHE A 197 -25.10 43.10 -2.15
CA PHE A 197 -26.01 43.01 -3.28
C PHE A 197 -26.87 41.75 -3.26
N PHE A 198 -26.49 40.72 -2.50
CA PHE A 198 -27.09 39.38 -2.53
C PHE A 198 -28.60 39.36 -2.15
N PRO A 199 -29.06 40.07 -1.13
CA PRO A 199 -30.49 40.07 -0.75
C PRO A 199 -31.47 40.42 -1.86
N LYS A 200 -30.98 41.02 -2.96
CA LYS A 200 -31.78 41.34 -4.14
C LYS A 200 -31.98 40.15 -5.09
N LEU A 201 -31.26 39.05 -4.89
CA LEU A 201 -31.26 37.89 -5.77
C LEU A 201 -32.27 36.82 -5.30
N LYS A 202 -33.53 37.19 -5.07
CA LYS A 202 -34.57 36.21 -4.75
C LYS A 202 -34.91 35.36 -5.99
N PRO A 203 -35.08 34.02 -5.88
CA PRO A 203 -35.26 33.17 -4.70
C PRO A 203 -33.96 32.48 -4.16
N LEU A 204 -32.79 32.98 -4.53
CA LEU A 204 -31.48 32.41 -4.11
C LEU A 204 -31.24 32.74 -2.63
N SER A 205 -30.95 31.72 -1.82
CA SER A 205 -30.73 31.83 -0.37
C SER A 205 -29.27 31.77 0.03
N SER A 206 -28.48 31.01 -0.69
CA SER A 206 -27.03 30.93 -0.52
C SER A 206 -26.36 30.67 -1.86
N LEU A 207 -25.14 31.19 -2.02
CA LEU A 207 -24.28 30.92 -3.17
C LEU A 207 -22.83 31.02 -2.75
N THR A 208 -22.07 29.95 -3.05
CA THR A 208 -20.64 29.89 -2.81
C THR A 208 -19.95 29.35 -4.04
N PHE A 209 -18.90 30.02 -4.49
CA PHE A 209 -17.96 29.50 -5.49
C PHE A 209 -16.72 28.97 -4.79
N ARG A 210 -16.27 27.80 -5.21
CA ARG A 210 -15.06 27.14 -4.67
C ARG A 210 -14.09 26.84 -5.81
N VAL A 211 -12.82 27.04 -5.56
CA VAL A 211 -11.74 26.65 -6.47
C VAL A 211 -10.62 26.03 -5.66
N SER A 212 -10.03 24.96 -6.16
CA SER A 212 -8.82 24.39 -5.56
C SER A 212 -7.86 23.86 -6.60
N TYR A 213 -6.59 23.92 -6.27
CA TYR A 213 -5.52 23.31 -7.03
C TYR A 213 -4.53 22.63 -6.09
N SER A 214 -4.17 21.39 -6.39
CA SER A 214 -3.35 20.59 -5.52
C SER A 214 -2.31 19.75 -6.27
N LEU A 215 -1.24 19.43 -5.55
CA LEU A 215 -0.30 18.36 -5.88
C LEU A 215 -0.33 17.36 -4.74
N THR A 216 -0.67 16.11 -5.03
CA THR A 216 -0.62 14.99 -4.09
C THR A 216 0.33 13.92 -4.57
N GLY A 217 0.89 13.16 -3.64
CA GLY A 217 1.80 12.04 -3.92
C GLY A 217 1.32 10.78 -3.23
N THR A 218 1.41 9.65 -3.94
CA THR A 218 1.13 8.32 -3.40
C THR A 218 2.44 7.54 -3.35
N PRO A 219 2.86 7.02 -2.19
CA PRO A 219 4.06 6.19 -2.13
C PRO A 219 3.84 4.87 -2.86
N PRO A 220 4.87 4.34 -3.55
CA PRO A 220 4.78 3.03 -4.18
C PRO A 220 4.56 1.92 -3.15
N ASP A 221 3.84 0.87 -3.54
CA ASP A 221 3.71 -0.32 -2.71
C ASP A 221 5.07 -1.01 -2.56
N ALA A 222 5.51 -1.15 -1.31
CA ALA A 222 6.79 -1.78 -0.96
C ALA A 222 6.88 -3.27 -1.40
N ALA A 223 5.75 -3.91 -1.70
CA ALA A 223 5.72 -5.28 -2.20
C ALA A 223 6.29 -5.40 -3.62
N TYR A 224 6.05 -4.39 -4.45
CA TYR A 224 6.42 -4.39 -5.88
C TYR A 224 7.62 -3.52 -6.18
N CYS A 225 7.93 -2.55 -5.35
CA CYS A 225 8.92 -1.53 -5.63
C CYS A 225 10.13 -1.65 -4.70
N ASN A 226 11.32 -1.82 -5.29
CA ASN A 226 12.56 -1.87 -4.55
C ASN A 226 13.44 -0.68 -4.93
N ALA A 227 13.74 0.18 -3.98
CA ALA A 227 14.78 1.19 -4.14
C ALA A 227 16.19 0.59 -4.14
N LEU A 228 16.37 -0.59 -3.57
CA LEU A 228 17.64 -1.30 -3.47
C LEU A 228 17.57 -2.64 -4.20
N THR A 229 18.65 -3.00 -4.87
CA THR A 229 18.81 -4.35 -5.42
C THR A 229 18.78 -5.38 -4.30
N LYS A 230 17.91 -6.37 -4.42
CA LYS A 230 17.80 -7.50 -3.51
C LYS A 230 18.64 -8.65 -4.02
N LEU A 231 19.49 -9.18 -3.16
CA LEU A 231 20.25 -10.39 -3.40
C LEU A 231 19.59 -11.53 -2.63
N SER A 232 19.50 -12.68 -3.24
CA SER A 232 19.18 -13.93 -2.56
C SER A 232 20.41 -14.85 -2.56
N MET A 233 20.57 -15.57 -1.47
CA MET A 233 21.53 -16.66 -1.44
C MET A 233 20.96 -17.83 -2.24
N ASN A 234 21.74 -18.36 -3.14
CA ASN A 234 21.45 -19.58 -3.88
C ASN A 234 22.58 -20.57 -3.65
N THR A 235 22.20 -21.80 -3.34
CA THR A 235 23.16 -22.89 -3.37
C THR A 235 23.33 -23.33 -4.82
N PRO A 236 24.51 -23.55 -5.27
CA PRO A 236 24.92 -23.16 -6.54
C PRO A 236 25.10 -24.30 -7.50
N TYR A 237 25.44 -23.91 -8.39
CA TYR A 237 25.99 -23.94 -9.71
C TYR A 237 26.93 -25.12 -10.03
N ARG A 238 27.36 -25.94 -9.09
CA ARG A 238 28.16 -27.14 -9.37
C ARG A 238 27.43 -28.40 -8.92
N PRO A 239 26.62 -29.04 -9.81
CA PRO A 239 25.81 -30.20 -9.44
C PRO A 239 26.67 -31.47 -9.14
N THR A 240 27.97 -31.42 -9.37
CA THR A 240 28.85 -32.60 -9.27
C THR A 240 29.83 -32.57 -8.11
N THR A 241 29.79 -31.57 -7.22
CA THR A 241 30.67 -31.49 -6.07
C THR A 241 29.91 -31.65 -4.78
N THR A 242 30.45 -32.37 -3.85
CA THR A 242 29.98 -32.55 -2.47
C THR A 242 30.00 -31.23 -1.69
N ASP A 243 30.81 -30.28 -2.11
CA ASP A 243 30.95 -28.98 -1.48
C ASP A 243 30.12 -27.93 -2.25
N LYS A 244 29.00 -27.51 -1.67
CA LYS A 244 28.15 -26.50 -2.21
C LYS A 244 28.67 -25.12 -1.79
N GLU A 245 29.14 -24.35 -2.78
CA GLU A 245 29.52 -22.97 -2.52
C GLU A 245 28.26 -22.09 -2.45
N LEU A 246 28.17 -21.21 -1.46
CA LEU A 246 27.13 -20.21 -1.36
C LEU A 246 27.35 -19.11 -2.41
N GLY A 247 26.38 -18.94 -3.29
CA GLY A 247 26.36 -17.90 -4.29
C GLY A 247 25.28 -16.85 -4.01
N PHE A 248 25.47 -15.65 -4.55
CA PHE A 248 24.43 -14.63 -4.54
C PHE A 248 23.88 -14.44 -5.95
N VAL A 249 22.56 -14.44 -6.06
CA VAL A 249 21.87 -14.05 -7.30
C VAL A 249 21.05 -12.79 -7.05
N VAL A 250 20.93 -11.98 -8.07
CA VAL A 250 20.04 -10.80 -8.03
C VAL A 250 18.60 -11.30 -8.05
N ALA A 251 17.92 -11.21 -6.92
CA ALA A 251 16.51 -11.61 -6.78
C ALA A 251 15.57 -10.54 -7.35
N ALA A 252 15.93 -9.26 -7.21
CA ALA A 252 15.21 -8.15 -7.81
C ALA A 252 16.15 -6.95 -7.95
N LEU A 253 16.10 -6.30 -9.09
CA LEU A 253 16.82 -5.07 -9.32
C LEU A 253 16.18 -3.91 -8.55
N GLY A 254 17.00 -3.05 -8.01
CA GLY A 254 16.57 -1.81 -7.38
C GLY A 254 16.56 -0.65 -8.36
N ASN A 255 15.64 0.27 -8.15
CA ASN A 255 15.62 1.57 -8.80
C ASN A 255 15.88 2.67 -7.77
N ASN A 256 17.07 3.27 -7.80
CA ASN A 256 17.45 4.33 -6.86
C ASN A 256 16.71 5.65 -7.09
N GLU A 257 16.06 5.80 -8.24
CA GLU A 257 15.30 6.98 -8.63
C GLU A 257 13.79 6.81 -8.42
N LEU A 258 13.37 5.64 -7.91
CA LEU A 258 11.97 5.36 -7.66
C LEU A 258 11.41 6.39 -6.67
N THR A 259 10.36 7.09 -7.10
CA THR A 259 9.70 8.15 -6.35
C THR A 259 8.19 7.94 -6.27
N TYR A 260 7.50 8.85 -5.61
CA TYR A 260 6.04 8.86 -5.49
C TYR A 260 5.37 9.01 -6.86
N GLU A 261 4.24 8.35 -7.02
CA GLU A 261 3.26 8.67 -8.05
C GLU A 261 2.63 10.01 -7.71
N LYS A 262 2.52 10.90 -8.68
CA LYS A 262 2.11 12.29 -8.46
C LYS A 262 0.81 12.60 -9.19
N LYS A 263 -0.02 13.42 -8.55
CA LYS A 263 -1.28 13.86 -9.11
C LYS A 263 -1.47 15.36 -8.92
N HIS A 264 -1.59 16.09 -10.02
CA HIS A 264 -2.19 17.42 -10.02
C HIS A 264 -3.70 17.31 -10.15
N GLU A 265 -4.42 18.08 -9.34
CA GLU A 265 -5.88 18.15 -9.41
C GLU A 265 -6.34 19.60 -9.35
N PHE A 266 -7.12 20.00 -10.33
CA PHE A 266 -7.87 21.24 -10.34
C PHE A 266 -9.35 20.91 -10.12
N ASN A 267 -10.00 21.63 -9.20
CA ASN A 267 -11.43 21.49 -8.95
C ASN A 267 -12.06 22.89 -8.90
N PHE A 268 -13.23 23.03 -9.54
CA PHE A 268 -14.11 24.17 -9.43
C PHE A 268 -15.49 23.69 -9.01
N GLY A 269 -16.05 24.30 -7.97
CA GLY A 269 -17.33 23.92 -7.40
C GLY A 269 -18.25 25.13 -7.18
N VAL A 270 -19.54 24.87 -7.25
CA VAL A 270 -20.61 25.83 -6.98
C VAL A 270 -21.63 25.22 -6.04
N ASP A 271 -21.88 25.86 -4.92
CA ASP A 271 -22.93 25.49 -3.99
C ASP A 271 -24.03 26.57 -4.03
N ALA A 272 -25.25 26.20 -4.34
CA ALA A 272 -26.38 27.10 -4.41
C ALA A 272 -27.57 26.59 -3.60
N GLY A 273 -28.10 27.40 -2.72
CA GLY A 273 -29.30 27.12 -1.95
C GLY A 273 -30.46 28.03 -2.39
N PHE A 274 -31.62 27.47 -2.58
CA PHE A 274 -32.82 28.19 -3.03
C PHE A 274 -33.97 28.00 -2.03
N PHE A 275 -34.88 28.97 -1.99
CA PHE A 275 -36.11 28.92 -1.18
C PHE A 275 -35.85 28.64 0.32
N ASN A 276 -34.96 29.42 0.95
CA ASN A 276 -34.50 29.25 2.31
C ASN A 276 -33.80 27.87 2.50
N ASN A 277 -32.94 27.50 1.57
CA ASN A 277 -32.19 26.24 1.51
C ASN A 277 -33.08 24.98 1.49
N ARG A 278 -34.30 25.10 1.01
CA ARG A 278 -35.16 23.93 0.76
C ARG A 278 -34.72 23.14 -0.45
N LEU A 279 -34.10 23.78 -1.43
CA LEU A 279 -33.45 23.17 -2.57
C LEU A 279 -31.97 23.56 -2.53
N ASN A 280 -31.10 22.58 -2.44
CA ASN A 280 -29.64 22.75 -2.47
C ASN A 280 -29.08 22.04 -3.67
N VAL A 281 -28.23 22.74 -4.41
CA VAL A 281 -27.52 22.23 -5.58
C VAL A 281 -26.05 22.41 -5.38
N THR A 282 -25.30 21.33 -5.52
CA THR A 282 -23.82 21.33 -5.55
C THR A 282 -23.38 20.80 -6.89
N PHE A 283 -22.56 21.56 -7.59
CA PHE A 283 -21.98 21.19 -8.87
C PHE A 283 -20.47 21.33 -8.80
N ASP A 284 -19.73 20.26 -9.12
CA ASP A 284 -18.28 20.23 -9.15
C ASP A 284 -17.79 19.74 -10.51
N VAL A 285 -16.75 20.37 -11.03
CA VAL A 285 -15.97 19.89 -12.17
C VAL A 285 -14.52 19.79 -11.78
N TYR A 286 -13.88 18.71 -12.20
CA TYR A 286 -12.48 18.49 -11.88
C TYR A 286 -11.68 17.97 -13.06
N GLN A 287 -10.40 18.28 -13.05
CA GLN A 287 -9.41 17.73 -13.94
C GLN A 287 -8.23 17.23 -13.12
N ARG A 288 -7.84 15.97 -13.37
CA ARG A 288 -6.70 15.28 -12.73
C ARG A 288 -5.67 14.94 -13.79
N ARG A 289 -4.41 15.14 -13.47
CA ARG A 289 -3.28 14.68 -14.24
C ARG A 289 -2.36 13.88 -13.33
N ASN A 290 -2.38 12.58 -13.52
CA ASN A 290 -1.46 11.67 -12.86
C ASN A 290 -0.21 11.55 -13.71
N PHE A 291 0.94 11.58 -13.08
CA PHE A 291 2.24 11.45 -13.73
C PHE A 291 3.22 10.77 -12.79
N ASP A 292 4.33 10.31 -13.32
CA ASP A 292 5.26 9.47 -12.57
C ASP A 292 4.60 8.18 -12.05
N GLU A 293 3.55 7.67 -12.73
CA GLU A 293 2.91 6.40 -12.41
C GLU A 293 3.92 5.25 -12.53
N ILE A 294 3.90 4.34 -11.57
CA ILE A 294 4.87 3.26 -11.49
C ILE A 294 4.40 2.08 -12.33
N ALA A 295 5.22 1.69 -13.28
CA ALA A 295 4.96 0.54 -14.13
C ALA A 295 6.18 -0.38 -14.27
N PRO A 296 5.97 -1.68 -14.54
CA PRO A 296 7.06 -2.59 -14.85
C PRO A 296 7.69 -2.24 -16.20
N THR A 297 9.00 -2.04 -16.21
CA THR A 297 9.80 -1.75 -17.40
C THR A 297 10.75 -2.90 -17.64
N VAL A 298 10.75 -3.44 -18.85
CA VAL A 298 11.64 -4.55 -19.22
C VAL A 298 13.00 -3.98 -19.65
N THR A 299 14.04 -4.37 -18.95
CA THR A 299 15.42 -4.08 -19.33
C THR A 299 16.03 -5.28 -20.05
N GLN A 300 16.79 -5.04 -21.13
CA GLN A 300 17.36 -6.13 -21.96
C GLN A 300 18.36 -7.02 -21.22
N LEU A 301 19.02 -6.49 -20.18
CA LEU A 301 20.09 -7.19 -19.46
C LEU A 301 19.62 -7.84 -18.15
N TYR A 302 18.57 -7.32 -17.52
CA TYR A 302 18.30 -7.66 -16.11
C TYR A 302 16.81 -7.98 -15.82
N GLY A 303 15.98 -8.11 -16.85
CA GLY A 303 14.55 -8.41 -16.68
C GLY A 303 13.72 -7.19 -16.28
N THR A 304 12.68 -7.39 -15.49
CA THR A 304 11.70 -6.36 -15.14
C THR A 304 12.15 -5.50 -13.96
N VAL A 305 12.11 -4.18 -14.14
CA VAL A 305 12.36 -3.15 -13.11
C VAL A 305 11.15 -2.24 -13.04
N TYR A 306 10.76 -1.82 -11.86
CA TYR A 306 9.71 -0.82 -11.69
C TYR A 306 10.30 0.59 -11.79
N ALA A 307 9.65 1.45 -12.57
CA ALA A 307 10.07 2.82 -12.79
C ALA A 307 8.86 3.76 -12.92
N ASN A 308 9.07 5.04 -12.63
CA ASN A 308 8.06 6.09 -12.78
C ASN A 308 7.97 6.52 -14.25
N VAL A 309 7.09 5.90 -15.04
CA VAL A 309 7.06 6.01 -16.50
C VAL A 309 5.67 6.24 -17.09
N GLY A 310 4.61 6.07 -16.32
CA GLY A 310 3.25 6.21 -16.80
C GLY A 310 2.66 7.61 -16.56
N SER A 311 1.68 7.99 -17.38
CA SER A 311 0.87 9.19 -17.19
C SER A 311 -0.59 8.95 -17.57
N MET A 312 -1.51 9.51 -16.79
CA MET A 312 -2.95 9.47 -17.05
C MET A 312 -3.58 10.84 -16.86
N LYS A 313 -4.65 11.09 -17.57
CA LYS A 313 -5.49 12.26 -17.43
C LYS A 313 -6.93 11.85 -17.17
N SER A 314 -7.53 12.45 -16.17
CA SER A 314 -8.95 12.24 -15.85
C SER A 314 -9.65 13.58 -15.76
N TRP A 315 -10.91 13.62 -16.18
CA TRP A 315 -11.79 14.74 -15.93
C TRP A 315 -13.19 14.22 -15.58
N GLY A 316 -13.94 14.97 -14.82
CA GLY A 316 -15.27 14.58 -14.44
C GLY A 316 -16.09 15.75 -13.95
N GLU A 317 -17.39 15.50 -13.85
CA GLU A 317 -18.39 16.38 -13.33
C GLU A 317 -19.32 15.65 -12.37
N GLU A 318 -19.71 16.34 -11.31
CA GLU A 318 -20.56 15.80 -10.27
C GLU A 318 -21.66 16.82 -9.95
N LEU A 319 -22.90 16.33 -9.90
CA LEU A 319 -24.07 17.14 -9.55
C LEU A 319 -24.82 16.45 -8.41
N SER A 320 -25.02 17.18 -7.34
CA SER A 320 -25.85 16.75 -6.22
C SER A 320 -26.98 17.76 -6.02
N ILE A 321 -28.20 17.26 -6.03
CA ILE A 321 -29.40 18.04 -5.78
C ILE A 321 -30.13 17.43 -4.59
N SER A 322 -30.39 18.23 -3.56
CA SER A 322 -31.23 17.82 -2.44
C SER A 322 -32.36 18.78 -2.23
N SER A 323 -33.59 18.27 -2.07
CA SER A 323 -34.81 19.07 -1.93
C SER A 323 -35.62 18.59 -0.74
N THR A 324 -36.05 19.53 0.08
CA THR A 324 -37.08 19.32 1.10
C THR A 324 -38.44 19.74 0.49
N ASN A 325 -39.16 18.78 -0.10
CA ASN A 325 -40.38 19.01 -0.85
C ASN A 325 -41.52 19.42 0.09
N VAL A 326 -41.67 18.65 1.17
CA VAL A 326 -42.70 18.93 2.19
C VAL A 326 -42.05 18.79 3.57
N LYS A 327 -42.34 19.75 4.43
CA LYS A 327 -41.95 19.68 5.85
C LYS A 327 -43.08 20.25 6.68
N THR A 328 -43.79 19.39 7.39
CA THR A 328 -44.80 19.72 8.40
C THR A 328 -44.36 19.27 9.77
N LYS A 329 -45.19 19.45 10.80
CA LYS A 329 -44.87 19.02 12.16
C LYS A 329 -44.72 17.47 12.26
N ASP A 330 -45.54 16.73 11.50
CA ASP A 330 -45.65 15.27 11.61
C ASP A 330 -45.19 14.53 10.35
N PHE A 331 -44.82 15.24 9.26
CA PHE A 331 -44.44 14.65 8.00
C PHE A 331 -43.31 15.44 7.33
N SER A 332 -42.28 14.72 6.84
CA SER A 332 -41.19 15.30 6.06
C SER A 332 -40.91 14.41 4.84
N TRP A 333 -40.91 15.05 3.68
CA TRP A 333 -40.51 14.41 2.41
C TRP A 333 -39.31 15.14 1.83
N GLN A 334 -38.21 14.38 1.63
CA GLN A 334 -36.98 14.85 1.01
C GLN A 334 -36.67 14.02 -0.23
N THR A 335 -36.08 14.67 -1.22
CA THR A 335 -35.60 14.00 -2.44
C THR A 335 -34.11 14.33 -2.64
N SER A 336 -33.33 13.36 -3.00
CA SER A 336 -31.91 13.52 -3.34
C SER A 336 -31.64 12.90 -4.71
N LEU A 337 -30.92 13.63 -5.55
CA LEU A 337 -30.42 13.18 -6.85
C LEU A 337 -28.91 13.41 -6.90
N ILE A 338 -28.17 12.37 -7.26
CA ILE A 338 -26.73 12.42 -7.45
C ILE A 338 -26.43 11.94 -8.86
N TYR A 339 -25.69 12.73 -9.61
CA TYR A 339 -25.14 12.38 -10.92
C TYR A 339 -23.64 12.57 -10.89
N SER A 340 -22.90 11.60 -11.42
CA SER A 340 -21.46 11.71 -11.61
C SER A 340 -21.07 11.13 -12.96
N HIS A 341 -20.17 11.82 -13.64
CA HIS A 341 -19.53 11.34 -14.86
C HIS A 341 -18.05 11.55 -14.76
N ASN A 342 -17.26 10.54 -15.11
CA ASN A 342 -15.83 10.68 -15.22
C ASN A 342 -15.29 9.96 -16.46
N ARG A 343 -14.18 10.47 -16.99
CA ARG A 343 -13.42 9.85 -18.07
C ARG A 343 -11.95 9.89 -17.75
N THR A 344 -11.30 8.73 -17.89
CA THR A 344 -9.86 8.57 -17.69
C THR A 344 -9.22 8.09 -18.98
N GLU A 345 -8.10 8.69 -19.33
CA GLU A 345 -7.31 8.33 -20.50
C GLU A 345 -5.85 8.16 -20.08
N ILE A 346 -5.22 7.11 -20.56
CA ILE A 346 -3.78 6.93 -20.43
C ILE A 346 -3.13 7.80 -21.50
N THR A 347 -2.26 8.72 -21.08
CA THR A 347 -1.64 9.69 -21.98
C THR A 347 -0.22 9.26 -22.40
N ASP A 348 0.45 8.49 -21.54
CA ASP A 348 1.77 7.98 -21.84
C ASP A 348 1.97 6.62 -21.15
N LEU A 349 2.48 5.66 -21.93
CA LEU A 349 2.99 4.38 -21.48
C LEU A 349 4.38 4.25 -22.09
N TYR A 350 5.40 4.24 -21.28
CA TYR A 350 6.79 4.10 -21.73
C TYR A 350 7.05 2.82 -22.57
N ASN A 351 6.15 1.87 -22.48
CA ASN A 351 6.13 0.71 -23.36
C ASN A 351 5.59 1.15 -24.73
N ARG A 352 6.47 1.37 -25.70
CA ARG A 352 6.07 1.45 -27.10
C ARG A 352 5.50 0.10 -27.48
N GLY A 353 4.16 0.00 -27.34
CA GLY A 353 3.41 -1.24 -27.43
C GLY A 353 3.76 -2.02 -28.68
N ARG A 354 4.19 -3.22 -28.49
CA ARG A 354 4.06 -4.24 -29.53
C ARG A 354 2.57 -4.56 -29.64
N VAL A 355 2.08 -4.81 -30.84
CA VAL A 355 0.68 -5.20 -31.08
C VAL A 355 0.25 -6.37 -30.17
N ILE A 356 1.19 -7.22 -29.77
CA ILE A 356 1.00 -8.35 -28.84
C ILE A 356 0.66 -7.87 -27.41
N ASP A 357 1.17 -6.72 -26.94
CA ASP A 357 0.93 -6.22 -25.59
C ASP A 357 -0.49 -5.66 -25.44
N LEU A 358 -1.14 -5.28 -26.56
CA LEU A 358 -2.54 -4.84 -26.61
C LEU A 358 -3.55 -6.01 -26.59
N VAL A 359 -3.09 -7.23 -26.86
CA VAL A 359 -3.94 -8.43 -26.90
C VAL A 359 -3.92 -9.19 -25.58
N GLN A 360 -2.95 -8.94 -24.70
CA GLN A 360 -2.78 -9.60 -23.40
C GLN A 360 -3.18 -8.71 -22.20
N GLY A 361 -3.67 -7.50 -22.45
CA GLY A 361 -4.14 -6.54 -21.43
C GLY A 361 -5.57 -6.81 -20.97
#